data_1d609cd97b196df3a8ff4300cc82ad5c
#
_entry.id   1d609cd97b196df3a8ff4300cc82ad5c
#
_cell.length_a   1.000
_cell.length_b   1.000
_cell.length_c   1.000
_cell.angle_alpha   90.00
_cell.angle_beta   90.00
_cell.angle_gamma   90.00
#
_symmetry.space_group_name_H-M   'P 1'
#
loop_
_entity.id
_entity.type
_entity.pdbx_description
1 polymer ?
#
loop_
_entity_poly.entity_id
_entity_poly.type
_entity_poly.pdbx_seq_one_letter_code
_entity_poly.pdbx_strand_id
1 'polypeptide(L)'
;VIICFDDFERISDKINLKDVLGTISEYKEQQNCHIVMILNRSKMTVPAKEIQKEDKKNLEGENLQLFIEMLNEEIKEAKGNIVEVDGKITVQEIASQMDKPASEVIMKLMKMGTMATINQEISFDIAALVCSEFGFTLMRSDNSEIEELEIEALMEIEEDDEKDLVPRPPVVTVMGHVDHGKTSLLDAIRDTDVISGEAGGITQHIGASEVKINGQKIVFLDTPGHEAFTSMRARGAQVTDIAILVVAADDGIMPQTIEAINHAKAADVPLIIAINKIDKPGANPDRVKQELSEQGLLVEDWGGDVISVEVSAKKRINIENLLEMVLLVAEIQELKANPNKRAVGTVIEAELDKNRGPVATVLVQGGTLSVGDPIVAGVASGKVRAMINYKGKRIKQAGPSTAVEILGLSEVPAGGDQFAETPNDKTARLIAEKRQAMQREEMLKASSKISLDDLFAQMSEGKVKDLNIVIKADVQGSVQAVKQSLEKLSNEEVAIKVIHGGVGAITESDVLLASASNAIIIGFNVRPVSGSEQVAEKESVDIRTYTIIYKAIEDIKAAMSGMLDPDYVDEDTGKVEIREIYKISGVGTVAGCYVTSGKIMRASKVRIVRD
;
A
#
# COMPACT_ATOMS: atom_id res chain seq x y z
N VAL A 1 21.31 -0.90 39.34
CA VAL A 1 20.74 -2.02 38.54
C VAL A 1 19.23 -1.85 38.58
N ILE A 2 18.58 -1.78 37.44
CA ILE A 2 17.13 -1.74 37.30
C ILE A 2 16.67 -3.15 37.04
N ILE A 3 15.77 -3.68 37.87
CA ILE A 3 15.15 -4.99 37.67
C ILE A 3 13.70 -4.72 37.28
N CYS A 4 13.33 -5.10 36.06
CA CYS A 4 11.96 -5.01 35.58
C CYS A 4 11.27 -6.36 35.75
N PHE A 5 10.09 -6.38 36.39
CA PHE A 5 9.20 -7.51 36.43
C PHE A 5 8.04 -7.20 35.45
N ASP A 6 8.03 -7.93 34.36
CA ASP A 6 6.95 -7.90 33.37
C ASP A 6 6.07 -9.14 33.52
N ASP A 7 4.80 -9.06 33.12
CA ASP A 7 3.84 -10.19 33.22
C ASP A 7 3.59 -10.71 34.67
N PHE A 8 3.52 -9.81 35.65
CA PHE A 8 3.25 -10.18 37.05
C PHE A 8 1.91 -10.94 37.22
N GLU A 9 0.97 -10.74 36.27
CA GLU A 9 -0.29 -11.46 36.22
C GLU A 9 -0.17 -12.95 35.83
N ARG A 10 0.98 -13.40 35.31
CA ARG A 10 1.24 -14.81 34.96
C ARG A 10 1.92 -15.61 36.04
N ILE A 11 2.09 -15.03 37.22
CA ILE A 11 2.60 -15.79 38.38
C ILE A 11 1.62 -16.91 38.70
N SER A 12 2.09 -18.15 38.64
CA SER A 12 1.26 -19.35 38.84
C SER A 12 0.62 -19.35 40.23
N ASP A 13 -0.60 -19.93 40.34
CA ASP A 13 -1.41 -20.07 41.57
C ASP A 13 -0.67 -20.71 42.78
N LYS A 14 0.59 -21.11 42.63
CA LYS A 14 1.43 -21.74 43.63
C LYS A 14 2.38 -20.77 44.35
N ILE A 15 2.50 -19.53 43.92
CA ILE A 15 3.41 -18.55 44.53
C ILE A 15 2.58 -17.51 45.27
N ASN A 16 2.85 -17.38 46.57
CA ASN A 16 2.16 -16.42 47.43
C ASN A 16 2.69 -15.00 47.14
N LEU A 17 1.79 -14.07 46.80
CA LEU A 17 2.12 -12.67 46.51
C LEU A 17 2.96 -12.01 47.62
N LYS A 18 2.71 -12.38 48.90
CA LYS A 18 3.50 -11.91 50.04
C LYS A 18 4.97 -12.31 49.97
N ASP A 19 5.25 -13.52 49.51
CA ASP A 19 6.62 -14.03 49.44
C ASP A 19 7.39 -13.32 48.30
N VAL A 20 6.70 -13.01 47.19
CA VAL A 20 7.28 -12.27 46.07
C VAL A 20 7.58 -10.83 46.50
N LEU A 21 6.64 -10.15 47.14
CA LEU A 21 6.83 -8.78 47.65
C LEU A 21 7.90 -8.70 48.73
N GLY A 22 8.01 -9.72 49.60
CA GLY A 22 9.07 -9.84 50.59
C GLY A 22 10.46 -9.94 49.94
N THR A 23 10.59 -10.77 48.93
CA THR A 23 11.84 -10.94 48.17
C THR A 23 12.22 -9.66 47.42
N ILE A 24 11.27 -8.96 46.85
CA ILE A 24 11.46 -7.68 46.15
C ILE A 24 11.95 -6.61 47.14
N SER A 25 11.35 -6.52 48.34
CA SER A 25 11.78 -5.59 49.38
C SER A 25 13.20 -5.89 49.88
N GLU A 26 13.55 -7.15 50.01
CA GLU A 26 14.88 -7.60 50.45
C GLU A 26 15.97 -7.25 49.40
N TYR A 27 15.67 -7.37 48.11
CA TYR A 27 16.57 -6.93 47.03
C TYR A 27 16.74 -5.42 46.98
N LYS A 28 15.68 -4.63 47.23
CA LYS A 28 15.74 -3.17 47.33
C LYS A 28 16.68 -2.72 48.47
N GLU A 29 16.55 -3.31 49.63
CA GLU A 29 17.33 -2.93 50.83
C GLU A 29 18.79 -3.40 50.78
N GLN A 30 19.04 -4.63 50.31
CA GLN A 30 20.39 -5.22 50.34
C GLN A 30 21.29 -4.79 49.19
N GLN A 31 20.73 -4.45 47.99
CA GLN A 31 21.52 -4.21 46.78
C GLN A 31 21.40 -2.82 46.17
N ASN A 32 20.71 -1.91 46.82
CA ASN A 32 20.48 -0.54 46.33
C ASN A 32 19.98 -0.49 44.86
N CYS A 33 19.00 -1.37 44.52
CA CYS A 33 18.42 -1.53 43.21
C CYS A 33 17.11 -0.74 43.10
N HIS A 34 16.88 -0.08 41.97
CA HIS A 34 15.58 0.47 41.60
C HIS A 34 14.73 -0.65 40.98
N ILE A 35 13.53 -0.88 41.51
CA ILE A 35 12.62 -1.91 41.05
C ILE A 35 11.41 -1.24 40.42
N VAL A 36 11.14 -1.56 39.17
CA VAL A 36 9.97 -1.07 38.42
C VAL A 36 9.05 -2.28 38.21
N MET A 37 7.83 -2.19 38.69
CA MET A 37 6.77 -3.19 38.46
C MET A 37 5.72 -2.61 37.51
N ILE A 38 5.46 -3.30 36.42
CA ILE A 38 4.39 -2.97 35.49
C ILE A 38 3.20 -3.89 35.79
N LEU A 39 2.07 -3.30 36.19
CA LEU A 39 0.84 -4.01 36.54
C LEU A 39 -0.28 -3.63 35.58
N ASN A 40 -0.84 -4.62 34.91
CA ASN A 40 -2.04 -4.43 34.10
C ASN A 40 -3.30 -4.65 34.95
N ARG A 41 -3.97 -3.58 35.34
CA ARG A 41 -5.14 -3.59 36.23
C ARG A 41 -6.35 -4.34 35.64
N SER A 42 -6.49 -4.41 34.33
CA SER A 42 -7.62 -5.05 33.66
C SER A 42 -7.53 -6.59 33.65
N LYS A 43 -6.33 -7.15 33.84
CA LYS A 43 -6.10 -8.61 33.86
C LYS A 43 -5.98 -9.21 35.25
N MET A 44 -6.07 -8.42 36.32
CA MET A 44 -6.11 -8.91 37.70
C MET A 44 -7.49 -9.48 38.04
N THR A 45 -7.88 -10.58 37.44
CA THR A 45 -8.99 -11.41 37.91
C THR A 45 -8.48 -12.47 38.86
N VAL A 46 -8.71 -12.28 40.16
CA VAL A 46 -8.50 -13.32 41.16
C VAL A 46 -9.57 -14.38 40.93
N PRO A 47 -9.22 -15.67 40.71
CA PRO A 47 -10.22 -16.72 40.60
C PRO A 47 -11.03 -16.82 41.88
N ALA A 48 -12.33 -16.69 41.81
CA ALA A 48 -13.27 -16.61 42.93
C ALA A 48 -13.54 -17.97 43.61
N LYS A 49 -12.61 -18.92 43.61
CA LYS A 49 -12.74 -20.20 44.31
C LYS A 49 -11.53 -20.38 45.21
N GLU A 50 -11.79 -20.33 46.52
CA GLU A 50 -10.89 -20.67 47.67
C GLU A 50 -10.23 -19.50 48.41
N ILE A 51 -10.94 -18.41 48.65
CA ILE A 51 -10.60 -17.50 49.75
C ILE A 51 -11.65 -17.73 50.86
N GLN A 52 -11.20 -18.26 52.01
CA GLN A 52 -12.06 -18.43 53.18
C GLN A 52 -12.56 -17.06 53.64
N LYS A 53 -13.80 -17.00 54.14
CA LYS A 53 -14.54 -15.77 54.47
C LYS A 53 -13.84 -14.82 55.47
N GLU A 54 -12.79 -15.27 56.17
CA GLU A 54 -12.02 -14.44 57.11
C GLU A 54 -10.95 -13.58 56.44
N ASP A 55 -10.41 -13.98 55.28
CA ASP A 55 -9.40 -13.19 54.55
C ASP A 55 -9.98 -12.06 53.71
N LYS A 56 -11.27 -12.13 53.38
CA LYS A 56 -11.95 -11.05 52.60
C LYS A 56 -12.08 -9.73 53.36
N LYS A 57 -12.05 -9.74 54.66
CA LYS A 57 -12.19 -8.51 55.47
C LYS A 57 -10.91 -7.69 55.61
N ASN A 58 -9.73 -8.30 55.39
CA ASN A 58 -8.43 -7.65 55.56
C ASN A 58 -7.80 -7.17 54.27
N LEU A 59 -8.40 -7.46 53.10
CA LEU A 59 -7.90 -7.01 51.78
C LEU A 59 -8.77 -5.93 51.10
N GLU A 60 -9.94 -5.61 51.68
CA GLU A 60 -10.79 -4.54 51.18
C GLU A 60 -10.53 -3.24 51.93
N GLY A 61 -9.83 -2.34 51.27
CA GLY A 61 -9.90 -0.90 51.52
C GLY A 61 -8.68 -0.24 52.15
N GLU A 62 -8.21 -0.65 53.33
CA GLU A 62 -7.19 0.13 54.05
C GLU A 62 -5.74 -0.20 53.63
N ASN A 63 -5.39 -1.44 53.37
CA ASN A 63 -4.04 -1.81 52.99
C ASN A 63 -3.70 -1.51 51.53
N LEU A 64 -4.69 -1.56 50.61
CA LEU A 64 -4.51 -1.17 49.22
C LEU A 64 -4.41 0.36 49.10
N GLN A 65 -5.15 1.07 49.96
CA GLN A 65 -5.11 2.53 50.01
C GLN A 65 -3.79 3.06 50.57
N LEU A 66 -3.29 2.42 51.66
CA LEU A 66 -1.96 2.73 52.20
C LEU A 66 -0.83 2.41 51.21
N PHE A 67 -0.92 1.32 50.47
CA PHE A 67 0.04 0.96 49.43
C PHE A 67 0.01 1.92 48.25
N ILE A 68 -1.16 2.37 47.83
CA ILE A 68 -1.33 3.41 46.79
C ILE A 68 -0.81 4.76 47.29
N GLU A 69 -1.02 5.11 48.57
CA GLU A 69 -0.48 6.31 49.16
C GLU A 69 1.04 6.28 49.31
N MET A 70 1.63 5.16 49.73
CA MET A 70 3.10 4.97 49.74
C MET A 70 3.71 5.04 48.35
N LEU A 71 3.10 4.38 47.38
CA LEU A 71 3.54 4.49 45.95
C LEU A 71 3.43 5.92 45.44
N ASN A 72 2.36 6.62 45.78
CA ASN A 72 2.18 8.02 45.38
C ASN A 72 3.15 8.97 46.09
N GLU A 73 3.58 8.70 47.34
CA GLU A 73 4.65 9.47 47.99
C GLU A 73 6.02 9.17 47.39
N GLU A 74 6.37 7.90 47.12
CA GLU A 74 7.62 7.53 46.44
C GLU A 74 7.67 8.10 45.00
N ILE A 75 6.54 8.09 44.27
CA ILE A 75 6.42 8.70 42.96
C ILE A 75 6.54 10.23 43.06
N LYS A 76 6.03 10.87 44.10
CA LYS A 76 6.21 12.31 44.33
C LYS A 76 7.64 12.67 44.67
N GLU A 77 8.36 11.89 45.47
CA GLU A 77 9.79 12.10 45.74
C GLU A 77 10.64 11.84 44.50
N ALA A 78 10.31 10.82 43.70
CA ALA A 78 10.97 10.54 42.43
C ALA A 78 10.67 11.61 41.35
N LYS A 79 9.45 12.15 41.29
CA LYS A 79 9.08 13.23 40.38
C LYS A 79 9.73 14.59 40.71
N GLY A 80 10.19 14.80 41.94
CA GLY A 80 10.83 16.06 42.36
C GLY A 80 12.10 16.40 41.57
N ASN A 81 12.73 15.42 40.91
CA ASN A 81 13.97 15.62 40.15
C ASN A 81 13.86 15.19 38.68
N ILE A 82 12.68 15.03 38.15
CA ILE A 82 12.46 14.68 36.74
C ILE A 82 11.85 15.86 36.02
N VAL A 83 12.48 16.25 34.91
CA VAL A 83 12.00 17.25 33.95
C VAL A 83 11.40 16.49 32.78
N GLU A 84 10.07 16.55 32.59
CA GLU A 84 9.38 15.93 31.47
C GLU A 84 9.26 16.94 30.31
N VAL A 85 9.64 16.54 29.10
CA VAL A 85 9.65 17.45 27.94
C VAL A 85 9.00 16.81 26.73
N ASP A 86 8.07 17.55 26.14
CA ASP A 86 7.34 17.18 24.92
C ASP A 86 7.99 17.85 23.70
N GLY A 87 8.72 17.10 22.89
CA GLY A 87 9.19 17.52 21.57
C GLY A 87 10.30 18.59 21.59
N LYS A 88 10.01 19.81 21.17
CA LYS A 88 10.95 20.93 21.08
C LYS A 88 11.11 21.64 22.43
N ILE A 89 12.35 21.76 22.86
CA ILE A 89 12.70 22.21 24.22
C ILE A 89 13.24 23.63 24.17
N THR A 90 12.59 24.60 24.83
CA THR A 90 13.12 25.94 25.01
C THR A 90 13.84 26.09 26.35
N VAL A 91 14.83 26.98 26.41
CA VAL A 91 15.57 27.26 27.66
C VAL A 91 14.63 27.73 28.76
N GLN A 92 13.57 28.47 28.43
CA GLN A 92 12.57 28.96 29.38
C GLN A 92 11.74 27.84 29.98
N GLU A 93 11.33 26.87 29.19
CA GLU A 93 10.53 25.70 29.65
C GLU A 93 11.34 24.86 30.64
N ILE A 94 12.60 24.53 30.32
CA ILE A 94 13.50 23.80 31.21
C ILE A 94 13.70 24.55 32.53
N ALA A 95 13.98 25.86 32.45
CA ALA A 95 14.16 26.67 33.63
C ALA A 95 12.90 26.71 34.52
N SER A 96 11.73 26.80 33.89
CA SER A 96 10.43 26.81 34.61
C SER A 96 10.15 25.48 35.28
N GLN A 97 10.45 24.34 34.63
CA GLN A 97 10.21 23.00 35.19
C GLN A 97 11.20 22.65 36.32
N MET A 98 12.42 23.15 36.24
CA MET A 98 13.43 23.00 37.32
C MET A 98 13.25 24.01 38.47
N ASP A 99 12.28 24.91 38.36
CA ASP A 99 12.09 26.04 39.30
C ASP A 99 13.38 26.87 39.51
N LYS A 100 14.11 27.10 38.41
CA LYS A 100 15.35 27.87 38.36
C LYS A 100 15.22 29.09 37.45
N PRO A 101 15.92 30.19 37.77
CA PRO A 101 15.91 31.36 36.89
C PRO A 101 16.60 31.03 35.55
N ALA A 102 15.97 31.42 34.43
CA ALA A 102 16.49 31.17 33.08
C ALA A 102 17.93 31.71 32.87
N SER A 103 18.31 32.75 33.60
CA SER A 103 19.67 33.30 33.58
C SER A 103 20.74 32.32 34.08
N GLU A 104 20.44 31.48 35.06
CA GLU A 104 21.37 30.47 35.56
C GLU A 104 21.53 29.33 34.53
N VAL A 105 20.45 28.93 33.87
CA VAL A 105 20.47 27.91 32.83
C VAL A 105 21.27 28.39 31.62
N ILE A 106 21.09 29.65 31.20
CA ILE A 106 21.88 30.27 30.12
C ILE A 106 23.37 30.36 30.48
N MET A 107 23.68 30.75 31.73
CA MET A 107 25.08 30.83 32.19
C MET A 107 25.75 29.44 32.15
N LYS A 108 25.00 28.38 32.46
CA LYS A 108 25.51 27.01 32.42
C LYS A 108 25.73 26.55 30.99
N LEU A 109 24.78 26.83 30.08
CA LEU A 109 24.91 26.58 28.64
C LEU A 109 26.14 27.30 28.05
N MET A 110 26.38 28.56 28.44
CA MET A 110 27.55 29.29 27.99
C MET A 110 28.87 28.66 28.49
N LYS A 111 28.93 28.14 29.71
CA LYS A 111 30.08 27.38 30.21
C LYS A 111 30.35 26.10 29.46
N MET A 112 29.30 25.49 28.89
CA MET A 112 29.37 24.28 28.05
C MET A 112 29.65 24.61 26.57
N GLY A 113 29.84 25.89 26.24
CA GLY A 113 30.19 26.33 24.88
C GLY A 113 28.99 26.55 23.96
N THR A 114 27.77 26.47 24.49
CA THR A 114 26.55 26.68 23.71
C THR A 114 25.92 28.02 24.05
N MET A 115 25.86 28.96 23.09
CA MET A 115 25.14 30.21 23.25
C MET A 115 23.65 30.00 22.91
N ALA A 116 22.78 30.16 23.90
CA ALA A 116 21.35 30.08 23.71
C ALA A 116 20.64 31.27 24.35
N THR A 117 19.61 31.78 23.72
CA THR A 117 18.70 32.81 24.25
C THR A 117 17.51 32.16 24.97
N ILE A 118 16.75 32.94 25.75
CA ILE A 118 15.65 32.43 26.59
C ILE A 118 14.62 31.60 25.80
N ASN A 119 14.28 32.06 24.61
CA ASN A 119 13.26 31.42 23.76
C ASN A 119 13.85 30.51 22.67
N GLN A 120 15.15 30.23 22.74
CA GLN A 120 15.80 29.40 21.74
C GLN A 120 15.60 27.93 22.06
N GLU A 121 15.27 27.15 21.01
CA GLU A 121 15.20 25.70 21.08
C GLU A 121 16.61 25.10 21.20
N ILE A 122 16.77 24.15 22.12
CA ILE A 122 18.02 23.39 22.32
C ILE A 122 17.76 21.90 22.05
N SER A 123 18.81 21.20 21.66
CA SER A 123 18.68 19.74 21.42
C SER A 123 18.51 18.99 22.75
N PHE A 124 17.85 17.86 22.69
CA PHE A 124 17.61 16.99 23.86
C PHE A 124 18.90 16.64 24.60
N ASP A 125 20.00 16.35 23.88
CA ASP A 125 21.29 15.99 24.47
C ASP A 125 21.89 17.13 25.29
N ILE A 126 21.80 18.36 24.78
CA ILE A 126 22.28 19.56 25.48
C ILE A 126 21.38 19.86 26.69
N ALA A 127 20.06 19.68 26.54
CA ALA A 127 19.11 19.86 27.63
C ALA A 127 19.33 18.81 28.74
N ALA A 128 19.57 17.55 28.39
CA ALA A 128 19.87 16.47 29.34
C ALA A 128 21.16 16.74 30.13
N LEU A 129 22.21 17.21 29.45
CA LEU A 129 23.46 17.62 30.11
C LEU A 129 23.24 18.76 31.08
N VAL A 130 22.47 19.77 30.71
CA VAL A 130 22.17 20.90 31.59
C VAL A 130 21.34 20.47 32.79
N CYS A 131 20.29 19.67 32.59
CA CYS A 131 19.47 19.14 33.67
C CYS A 131 20.28 18.29 34.65
N SER A 132 21.17 17.42 34.14
CA SER A 132 22.04 16.60 34.99
C SER A 132 22.99 17.41 35.87
N GLU A 133 23.48 18.56 35.40
CA GLU A 133 24.32 19.48 36.15
C GLU A 133 23.58 20.21 37.29
N PHE A 134 22.25 20.33 37.19
CA PHE A 134 21.37 20.82 38.24
C PHE A 134 20.78 19.70 39.12
N GLY A 135 21.18 18.44 38.88
CA GLY A 135 20.70 17.28 39.64
C GLY A 135 19.29 16.79 39.19
N PHE A 136 18.85 17.20 38.02
CA PHE A 136 17.59 16.75 37.42
C PHE A 136 17.87 15.75 36.31
N THR A 137 16.96 14.78 36.14
CA THR A 137 17.00 13.83 35.04
C THR A 137 15.97 14.29 34.00
N LEU A 138 16.41 14.57 32.77
CA LEU A 138 15.53 14.88 31.66
C LEU A 138 14.96 13.58 31.14
N MET A 139 13.65 13.46 31.15
CA MET A 139 12.92 12.37 30.47
C MET A 139 12.11 12.98 29.33
N ARG A 140 12.14 12.32 28.17
CA ARG A 140 11.08 12.58 27.21
C ARG A 140 9.80 12.12 27.85
N SER A 141 8.78 12.97 27.82
CA SER A 141 7.42 12.55 28.07
C SER A 141 7.06 11.59 26.92
N ASP A 142 7.42 10.33 27.08
CA ASP A 142 7.05 9.26 26.16
C ASP A 142 5.56 8.94 26.33
N ASN A 143 4.71 9.96 26.17
CA ASN A 143 3.33 9.74 25.75
C ASN A 143 3.30 9.02 24.40
N SER A 144 4.42 9.01 23.65
CA SER A 144 4.53 8.30 22.38
C SER A 144 4.36 6.80 22.54
N GLU A 145 4.95 6.16 23.55
CA GLU A 145 4.75 4.71 23.78
C GLU A 145 3.34 4.39 24.30
N ILE A 146 2.78 5.24 25.17
CA ILE A 146 1.39 5.08 25.64
C ILE A 146 0.42 5.41 24.51
N GLU A 147 0.67 6.48 23.74
CA GLU A 147 -0.10 6.79 22.53
C GLU A 147 0.13 5.75 21.43
N GLU A 148 1.31 5.11 21.34
CA GLU A 148 1.56 3.97 20.45
C GLU A 148 0.74 2.75 20.84
N LEU A 149 0.75 2.37 22.11
CA LEU A 149 -0.05 1.26 22.63
C LEU A 149 -1.55 1.55 22.54
N GLU A 150 -1.98 2.79 22.76
CA GLU A 150 -3.38 3.19 22.54
C GLU A 150 -3.73 3.21 21.05
N ILE A 151 -2.81 3.60 20.17
CA ILE A 151 -2.98 3.57 18.71
C ILE A 151 -3.00 2.13 18.21
N GLU A 152 -2.12 1.25 18.68
CA GLU A 152 -2.12 -0.19 18.37
C GLU A 152 -3.38 -0.86 18.92
N ALA A 153 -3.77 -0.59 20.16
CA ALA A 153 -5.01 -1.08 20.74
C ALA A 153 -6.29 -0.55 20.04
N LEU A 154 -6.23 0.65 19.45
CA LEU A 154 -7.32 1.19 18.62
C LEU A 154 -7.36 0.57 17.22
N MET A 155 -6.25 -0.03 16.78
CA MET A 155 -6.11 -0.69 15.48
C MET A 155 -6.16 -2.22 15.60
N GLU A 156 -5.94 -2.80 16.79
CA GLU A 156 -6.31 -4.18 17.06
C GLU A 156 -7.81 -4.29 16.83
N ILE A 157 -8.17 -5.16 15.90
CA ILE A 157 -9.57 -5.55 15.68
C ILE A 157 -10.01 -6.21 16.96
N GLU A 158 -10.74 -5.48 17.82
CA GLU A 158 -11.40 -6.06 18.98
C GLU A 158 -12.17 -7.30 18.52
N GLU A 159 -11.89 -8.46 19.08
CA GLU A 159 -12.67 -9.67 18.81
C GLU A 159 -14.13 -9.35 19.15
N ASP A 160 -14.98 -9.43 18.14
CA ASP A 160 -16.40 -9.10 18.30
C ASP A 160 -17.09 -10.18 19.16
N ASP A 161 -17.87 -9.78 20.15
CA ASP A 161 -18.74 -10.71 20.86
C ASP A 161 -19.73 -11.34 19.88
N GLU A 162 -19.87 -12.68 19.93
CA GLU A 162 -20.80 -13.42 19.02
C GLU A 162 -22.24 -12.89 19.04
N LYS A 163 -22.64 -12.20 20.11
CA LYS A 163 -23.98 -11.63 20.29
C LYS A 163 -24.24 -10.40 19.44
N ASP A 164 -23.19 -9.67 19.06
CA ASP A 164 -23.26 -8.42 18.30
C ASP A 164 -23.06 -8.63 16.80
N LEU A 165 -22.77 -9.88 16.40
CA LEU A 165 -22.55 -10.27 15.03
C LEU A 165 -23.89 -10.41 14.27
N VAL A 166 -24.04 -9.64 13.20
CA VAL A 166 -25.20 -9.68 12.28
C VAL A 166 -24.74 -10.19 10.92
N PRO A 167 -25.56 -11.03 10.23
CA PRO A 167 -25.26 -11.44 8.85
C PRO A 167 -25.07 -10.22 7.95
N ARG A 168 -24.00 -10.23 7.13
CA ARG A 168 -23.69 -9.16 6.19
C ARG A 168 -23.77 -9.65 4.73
N PRO A 169 -24.07 -8.76 3.78
CA PRO A 169 -24.03 -9.09 2.37
C PRO A 169 -22.63 -9.59 1.94
N PRO A 170 -22.55 -10.58 1.04
CA PRO A 170 -21.26 -10.98 0.48
C PRO A 170 -20.70 -9.91 -0.45
N VAL A 171 -19.38 -9.74 -0.40
CA VAL A 171 -18.61 -8.93 -1.34
C VAL A 171 -17.94 -9.86 -2.34
N VAL A 172 -18.20 -9.66 -3.61
CA VAL A 172 -17.81 -10.57 -4.68
C VAL A 172 -16.95 -9.85 -5.71
N THR A 173 -15.77 -10.37 -5.99
CA THR A 173 -14.95 -9.87 -7.10
C THR A 173 -15.17 -10.67 -8.37
N VAL A 174 -15.11 -10.01 -9.52
CA VAL A 174 -15.19 -10.65 -10.83
C VAL A 174 -13.85 -10.58 -11.53
N MET A 175 -13.26 -11.74 -11.81
CA MET A 175 -11.92 -11.90 -12.39
C MET A 175 -11.93 -12.73 -13.66
N GLY A 176 -10.82 -12.74 -14.37
CA GLY A 176 -10.62 -13.53 -15.58
C GLY A 176 -9.93 -12.74 -16.69
N HIS A 177 -9.71 -13.39 -17.83
CA HIS A 177 -8.98 -12.82 -18.96
C HIS A 177 -9.73 -11.65 -19.62
N VAL A 178 -9.00 -10.82 -20.39
CA VAL A 178 -9.58 -9.80 -21.26
C VAL A 178 -10.52 -10.49 -22.26
N ASP A 179 -11.58 -9.83 -22.67
CA ASP A 179 -12.58 -10.32 -23.64
C ASP A 179 -13.36 -11.59 -23.24
N HIS A 180 -13.14 -12.17 -22.05
CA HIS A 180 -13.99 -13.27 -21.54
C HIS A 180 -15.40 -12.81 -21.12
N GLY A 181 -15.66 -11.50 -21.12
CA GLY A 181 -16.97 -10.92 -20.89
C GLY A 181 -17.31 -10.65 -19.43
N LYS A 182 -16.32 -10.32 -18.60
CA LYS A 182 -16.52 -9.90 -17.19
C LYS A 182 -17.49 -8.73 -17.08
N THR A 183 -17.17 -7.61 -17.72
CA THR A 183 -17.99 -6.40 -17.69
C THR A 183 -19.37 -6.65 -18.33
N SER A 184 -19.43 -7.45 -19.42
CA SER A 184 -20.72 -7.86 -20.00
C SER A 184 -21.57 -8.69 -19.04
N LEU A 185 -20.94 -9.55 -18.23
CA LEU A 185 -21.62 -10.33 -17.20
C LEU A 185 -22.16 -9.41 -16.10
N LEU A 186 -21.36 -8.48 -15.63
CA LEU A 186 -21.77 -7.50 -14.64
C LEU A 186 -22.85 -6.55 -15.15
N ASP A 187 -22.78 -6.11 -16.41
CA ASP A 187 -23.85 -5.34 -17.04
C ASP A 187 -25.16 -6.13 -17.13
N ALA A 188 -25.07 -7.43 -17.45
CA ALA A 188 -26.24 -8.28 -17.46
C ALA A 188 -26.86 -8.49 -16.06
N ILE A 189 -26.02 -8.54 -15.02
CA ILE A 189 -26.43 -8.65 -13.61
C ILE A 189 -27.05 -7.34 -13.10
N ARG A 190 -26.49 -6.19 -13.49
CA ARG A 190 -26.91 -4.83 -13.04
C ARG A 190 -28.06 -4.26 -13.86
N ASP A 191 -28.34 -4.83 -15.03
CA ASP A 191 -29.21 -4.25 -16.06
C ASP A 191 -28.74 -2.85 -16.53
N THR A 192 -27.44 -2.75 -16.79
CA THR A 192 -26.71 -1.52 -17.20
C THR A 192 -25.95 -1.76 -18.51
N ASP A 193 -25.38 -0.70 -19.07
CA ASP A 193 -24.52 -0.74 -20.25
C ASP A 193 -23.27 0.14 -20.00
N VAL A 194 -22.41 -0.32 -19.08
CA VAL A 194 -21.18 0.39 -18.70
C VAL A 194 -20.13 0.26 -19.80
N ILE A 195 -20.08 -0.88 -20.49
CA ILE A 195 -19.11 -1.16 -21.56
C ILE A 195 -19.12 -0.08 -22.64
N SER A 196 -20.30 0.40 -23.04
CA SER A 196 -20.42 1.43 -24.09
C SER A 196 -19.82 2.79 -23.71
N GLY A 197 -19.65 3.04 -22.42
CA GLY A 197 -19.08 4.29 -21.87
C GLY A 197 -17.58 4.24 -21.62
N GLU A 198 -16.97 3.05 -21.57
CA GLU A 198 -15.55 2.90 -21.26
C GLU A 198 -14.64 3.10 -22.48
N ALA A 199 -13.51 3.81 -22.28
CA ALA A 199 -12.53 4.06 -23.33
C ALA A 199 -11.91 2.74 -23.83
N GLY A 200 -12.12 2.43 -25.11
CA GLY A 200 -11.65 1.19 -25.70
C GLY A 200 -12.48 -0.05 -25.34
N GLY A 201 -13.62 0.09 -24.64
CA GLY A 201 -14.48 -1.02 -24.23
C GLY A 201 -13.86 -1.95 -23.20
N ILE A 202 -12.88 -1.49 -22.44
CA ILE A 202 -12.18 -2.26 -21.40
C ILE A 202 -12.28 -1.53 -20.06
N THR A 203 -12.57 -2.29 -18.99
CA THR A 203 -12.57 -1.77 -17.63
C THR A 203 -11.15 -1.47 -17.18
N GLN A 204 -10.90 -0.23 -16.73
CA GLN A 204 -9.59 0.25 -16.28
C GLN A 204 -9.58 0.72 -14.82
N HIS A 205 -10.73 0.78 -14.16
CA HIS A 205 -10.93 1.15 -12.76
C HIS A 205 -11.61 0.05 -11.99
N ILE A 206 -11.47 0.04 -10.67
CA ILE A 206 -12.23 -0.86 -9.82
C ILE A 206 -13.60 -0.23 -9.57
N GLY A 207 -14.65 -0.81 -10.15
CA GLY A 207 -16.02 -0.39 -9.93
C GLY A 207 -16.70 -1.18 -8.82
N ALA A 208 -17.41 -0.51 -7.90
CA ALA A 208 -18.24 -1.17 -6.91
C ALA A 208 -19.72 -0.99 -7.23
N SER A 209 -20.54 -2.02 -7.03
CA SER A 209 -21.97 -1.96 -7.25
C SER A 209 -22.75 -2.92 -6.37
N GLU A 210 -24.00 -2.60 -6.08
CA GLU A 210 -24.90 -3.46 -5.30
C GLU A 210 -26.03 -4.00 -6.17
N VAL A 211 -26.29 -5.29 -6.05
CA VAL A 211 -27.39 -5.98 -6.69
C VAL A 211 -28.27 -6.65 -5.63
N LYS A 212 -29.57 -6.69 -5.85
CA LYS A 212 -30.52 -7.38 -4.98
C LYS A 212 -31.16 -8.53 -5.73
N ILE A 213 -31.09 -9.73 -5.14
CA ILE A 213 -31.78 -10.92 -5.62
C ILE A 213 -32.50 -11.60 -4.45
N ASN A 214 -33.72 -12.04 -4.64
CA ASN A 214 -34.53 -12.71 -3.61
C ASN A 214 -34.60 -11.96 -2.26
N GLY A 215 -34.46 -10.61 -2.28
CA GLY A 215 -34.44 -9.77 -1.08
C GLY A 215 -33.06 -9.63 -0.40
N GLN A 216 -32.08 -10.43 -0.79
CA GLN A 216 -30.69 -10.35 -0.30
C GLN A 216 -29.85 -9.44 -1.18
N LYS A 217 -28.85 -8.79 -0.58
CA LYS A 217 -27.90 -7.92 -1.28
C LYS A 217 -26.60 -8.67 -1.58
N ILE A 218 -26.02 -8.41 -2.73
CA ILE A 218 -24.67 -8.82 -3.12
C ILE A 218 -23.93 -7.58 -3.56
N VAL A 219 -22.70 -7.41 -3.13
CA VAL A 219 -21.82 -6.31 -3.54
C VAL A 219 -20.79 -6.85 -4.52
N PHE A 220 -20.74 -6.29 -5.70
CA PHE A 220 -19.79 -6.68 -6.74
C PHE A 220 -18.66 -5.65 -6.85
N LEU A 221 -17.42 -6.15 -6.92
CA LEU A 221 -16.24 -5.39 -7.31
C LEU A 221 -15.81 -5.84 -8.70
N ASP A 222 -15.89 -4.93 -9.67
CA ASP A 222 -15.39 -5.15 -11.03
C ASP A 222 -13.89 -4.86 -11.07
N THR A 223 -13.09 -5.80 -11.54
CA THR A 223 -11.64 -5.65 -11.65
C THR A 223 -11.17 -5.68 -13.09
N PRO A 224 -10.20 -4.79 -13.48
CA PRO A 224 -9.64 -4.80 -14.82
C PRO A 224 -9.01 -6.15 -15.18
N GLY A 225 -9.27 -6.62 -16.41
CA GLY A 225 -8.76 -7.92 -16.87
C GLY A 225 -7.34 -7.88 -17.42
N HIS A 226 -6.81 -6.70 -17.77
CA HIS A 226 -5.53 -6.55 -18.44
C HIS A 226 -4.34 -6.81 -17.49
N GLU A 227 -3.27 -7.41 -18.01
CA GLU A 227 -2.03 -7.74 -17.29
C GLU A 227 -1.45 -6.56 -16.50
N ALA A 228 -1.51 -5.36 -17.07
CA ALA A 228 -1.03 -4.15 -16.42
C ALA A 228 -1.64 -3.89 -15.02
N PHE A 229 -2.85 -4.39 -14.77
CA PHE A 229 -3.62 -4.14 -13.53
C PHE A 229 -3.56 -5.30 -12.53
N THR A 230 -2.45 -6.05 -12.47
CA THR A 230 -2.24 -7.17 -11.52
C THR A 230 -2.45 -6.74 -10.07
N SER A 231 -1.94 -5.58 -9.66
CA SER A 231 -2.11 -5.04 -8.30
C SER A 231 -3.58 -4.77 -7.95
N MET A 232 -4.40 -4.33 -8.91
CA MET A 232 -5.83 -4.13 -8.70
C MET A 232 -6.57 -5.45 -8.52
N ARG A 233 -6.21 -6.52 -9.28
CA ARG A 233 -6.79 -7.86 -9.11
C ARG A 233 -6.42 -8.49 -7.77
N ALA A 234 -5.15 -8.39 -7.36
CA ALA A 234 -4.70 -8.86 -6.05
C ALA A 234 -5.48 -8.18 -4.92
N ARG A 235 -5.65 -6.85 -5.00
CA ARG A 235 -6.45 -6.07 -4.05
C ARG A 235 -7.91 -6.50 -4.07
N GLY A 236 -8.49 -6.67 -5.26
CA GLY A 236 -9.87 -7.18 -5.40
C GLY A 236 -10.06 -8.50 -4.67
N ALA A 237 -9.14 -9.46 -4.81
CA ALA A 237 -9.19 -10.74 -4.09
C ALA A 237 -9.10 -10.58 -2.57
N GLN A 238 -8.16 -9.76 -2.08
CA GLN A 238 -7.91 -9.58 -0.63
C GLN A 238 -9.08 -8.92 0.13
N VAL A 239 -9.93 -8.16 -0.55
CA VAL A 239 -11.02 -7.37 0.07
C VAL A 239 -12.36 -8.09 -0.02
N THR A 240 -12.46 -9.19 -0.78
CA THR A 240 -13.71 -9.87 -1.10
C THR A 240 -13.83 -11.22 -0.39
N ASP A 241 -15.07 -11.67 -0.25
CA ASP A 241 -15.43 -12.94 0.37
C ASP A 241 -15.49 -14.08 -0.64
N ILE A 242 -15.85 -13.79 -1.89
CA ILE A 242 -16.04 -14.76 -2.97
C ILE A 242 -15.46 -14.18 -4.26
N ALA A 243 -14.83 -15.00 -5.07
CA ALA A 243 -14.35 -14.59 -6.39
C ALA A 243 -15.08 -15.36 -7.50
N ILE A 244 -15.61 -14.65 -8.49
CA ILE A 244 -16.17 -15.24 -9.71
C ILE A 244 -15.10 -15.21 -10.79
N LEU A 245 -14.65 -16.37 -11.23
CA LEU A 245 -13.73 -16.53 -12.34
C LEU A 245 -14.50 -16.71 -13.65
N VAL A 246 -14.44 -15.72 -14.53
CA VAL A 246 -15.11 -15.77 -15.83
C VAL A 246 -14.17 -16.34 -16.88
N VAL A 247 -14.58 -17.46 -17.48
CA VAL A 247 -13.83 -18.13 -18.56
C VAL A 247 -14.74 -18.24 -19.78
N ALA A 248 -14.25 -17.86 -20.96
CA ALA A 248 -15.01 -17.97 -22.18
C ALA A 248 -14.97 -19.41 -22.70
N ALA A 249 -16.14 -19.97 -23.03
CA ALA A 249 -16.27 -21.36 -23.49
C ALA A 249 -15.63 -21.62 -24.86
N ASP A 250 -15.40 -20.57 -25.67
CA ASP A 250 -14.74 -20.63 -26.97
C ASP A 250 -13.22 -20.54 -26.89
N ASP A 251 -12.69 -19.79 -25.92
CA ASP A 251 -11.25 -19.48 -25.80
C ASP A 251 -10.52 -20.44 -24.81
N GLY A 252 -11.17 -20.85 -23.70
CA GLY A 252 -10.56 -21.68 -22.67
C GLY A 252 -9.73 -20.88 -21.64
N ILE A 253 -8.77 -21.56 -20.99
CA ILE A 253 -7.90 -20.94 -19.97
C ILE A 253 -6.78 -20.15 -20.63
N MET A 254 -6.65 -18.87 -20.24
CA MET A 254 -5.65 -17.95 -20.73
C MET A 254 -4.68 -17.53 -19.60
N PRO A 255 -3.49 -16.96 -19.87
CA PRO A 255 -2.51 -16.62 -18.84
C PRO A 255 -3.07 -15.77 -17.69
N GLN A 256 -3.92 -14.79 -17.98
CA GLN A 256 -4.54 -13.94 -16.96
C GLN A 256 -5.64 -14.69 -16.16
N THR A 257 -6.19 -15.78 -16.68
CA THR A 257 -7.07 -16.68 -15.94
C THR A 257 -6.28 -17.43 -14.87
N ILE A 258 -5.09 -17.92 -15.22
CA ILE A 258 -4.17 -18.59 -14.27
C ILE A 258 -3.72 -17.62 -13.19
N GLU A 259 -3.38 -16.38 -13.56
CA GLU A 259 -3.05 -15.32 -12.63
C GLU A 259 -4.19 -15.04 -11.64
N ALA A 260 -5.44 -14.95 -12.13
CA ALA A 260 -6.63 -14.75 -11.30
C ALA A 260 -6.86 -15.91 -10.31
N ILE A 261 -6.65 -17.16 -10.75
CA ILE A 261 -6.69 -18.34 -9.88
C ILE A 261 -5.65 -18.23 -8.76
N ASN A 262 -4.42 -17.84 -9.09
CA ASN A 262 -3.35 -17.69 -8.12
C ASN A 262 -3.64 -16.58 -7.09
N HIS A 263 -4.22 -15.46 -7.53
CA HIS A 263 -4.63 -14.38 -6.61
C HIS A 263 -5.74 -14.82 -5.66
N ALA A 264 -6.75 -15.54 -6.15
CA ALA A 264 -7.82 -16.05 -5.31
C ALA A 264 -7.30 -17.10 -4.30
N LYS A 265 -6.42 -18.02 -4.74
CA LYS A 265 -5.78 -19.00 -3.86
C LYS A 265 -4.89 -18.32 -2.81
N ALA A 266 -4.12 -17.30 -3.18
CA ALA A 266 -3.26 -16.56 -2.25
C ALA A 266 -4.04 -15.75 -1.21
N ALA A 267 -5.26 -15.34 -1.56
CA ALA A 267 -6.18 -14.63 -0.66
C ALA A 267 -7.10 -15.58 0.13
N ASP A 268 -7.01 -16.90 -0.08
CA ASP A 268 -7.86 -17.93 0.51
C ASP A 268 -9.38 -17.68 0.29
N VAL A 269 -9.72 -17.18 -0.90
CA VAL A 269 -11.09 -16.84 -1.29
C VAL A 269 -11.71 -17.96 -2.14
N PRO A 270 -12.92 -18.48 -1.81
CA PRO A 270 -13.60 -19.48 -2.63
C PRO A 270 -13.91 -18.96 -4.03
N LEU A 271 -13.70 -19.84 -5.00
CA LEU A 271 -13.92 -19.58 -6.42
C LEU A 271 -15.23 -20.17 -6.90
N ILE A 272 -15.99 -19.36 -7.65
CA ILE A 272 -17.11 -19.82 -8.48
C ILE A 272 -16.72 -19.61 -9.94
N ILE A 273 -16.83 -20.63 -10.75
CA ILE A 273 -16.47 -20.57 -12.18
C ILE A 273 -17.71 -20.19 -13.00
N ALA A 274 -17.64 -19.08 -13.73
CA ALA A 274 -18.65 -18.68 -14.69
C ALA A 274 -18.11 -18.96 -16.11
N ILE A 275 -18.56 -20.07 -16.72
CA ILE A 275 -18.21 -20.43 -18.10
C ILE A 275 -19.12 -19.63 -19.03
N ASN A 276 -18.60 -18.54 -19.57
CA ASN A 276 -19.38 -17.58 -20.35
C ASN A 276 -19.31 -17.86 -21.86
N LYS A 277 -20.18 -17.18 -22.64
CA LYS A 277 -20.28 -17.27 -24.10
C LYS A 277 -20.72 -18.65 -24.61
N ILE A 278 -21.53 -19.40 -23.84
CA ILE A 278 -22.07 -20.70 -24.28
C ILE A 278 -22.94 -20.59 -25.51
N ASP A 279 -23.37 -19.40 -25.89
CA ASP A 279 -24.19 -19.11 -27.08
C ASP A 279 -23.38 -19.04 -28.38
N LYS A 280 -22.03 -19.04 -28.32
CA LYS A 280 -21.19 -18.98 -29.51
C LYS A 280 -21.07 -20.36 -30.19
N PRO A 281 -21.01 -20.38 -31.55
CA PRO A 281 -20.65 -21.59 -32.26
C PRO A 281 -19.21 -21.99 -31.95
N GLY A 282 -18.98 -23.19 -31.45
CA GLY A 282 -17.67 -23.67 -31.02
C GLY A 282 -17.43 -23.58 -29.50
N ALA A 283 -18.41 -23.10 -28.72
CA ALA A 283 -18.36 -23.17 -27.26
C ALA A 283 -18.26 -24.63 -26.78
N ASN A 284 -17.28 -24.91 -25.94
CA ASN A 284 -17.04 -26.23 -25.36
C ASN A 284 -16.80 -26.13 -23.85
N PRO A 285 -17.84 -26.14 -23.02
CA PRO A 285 -17.73 -26.07 -21.58
C PRO A 285 -16.92 -27.22 -20.97
N ASP A 286 -17.04 -28.43 -21.50
CA ASP A 286 -16.34 -29.62 -20.99
C ASP A 286 -14.81 -29.48 -21.14
N ARG A 287 -14.35 -28.89 -22.24
CA ARG A 287 -12.95 -28.58 -22.45
C ARG A 287 -12.44 -27.61 -21.37
N VAL A 288 -13.23 -26.57 -21.07
CA VAL A 288 -12.89 -25.60 -20.02
C VAL A 288 -12.79 -26.28 -18.65
N LYS A 289 -13.75 -27.17 -18.32
CA LYS A 289 -13.73 -27.94 -17.07
C LYS A 289 -12.47 -28.84 -16.97
N GLN A 290 -12.05 -29.44 -18.10
CA GLN A 290 -10.83 -30.24 -18.16
C GLN A 290 -9.59 -29.36 -17.92
N GLU A 291 -9.46 -28.24 -18.63
CA GLU A 291 -8.34 -27.30 -18.45
C GLU A 291 -8.25 -26.76 -17.02
N LEU A 292 -9.42 -26.51 -16.35
CA LEU A 292 -9.49 -26.10 -14.93
C LEU A 292 -8.97 -27.21 -14.00
N SER A 293 -9.32 -28.46 -14.27
CA SER A 293 -8.82 -29.63 -13.51
C SER A 293 -7.29 -29.74 -13.58
N GLU A 294 -6.68 -29.42 -14.73
CA GLU A 294 -5.23 -29.38 -14.91
C GLU A 294 -4.57 -28.27 -14.06
N GLN A 295 -5.30 -27.19 -13.73
CA GLN A 295 -4.87 -26.13 -12.81
C GLN A 295 -5.19 -26.43 -11.34
N GLY A 296 -5.66 -27.66 -11.03
CA GLY A 296 -6.00 -28.09 -9.68
C GLY A 296 -7.32 -27.52 -9.16
N LEU A 297 -8.25 -27.19 -10.06
CA LEU A 297 -9.63 -26.77 -9.75
C LEU A 297 -10.59 -27.82 -10.29
N LEU A 298 -10.95 -28.80 -9.46
CA LEU A 298 -11.91 -29.82 -9.85
C LEU A 298 -13.33 -29.32 -9.61
N VAL A 299 -14.13 -29.30 -10.68
CA VAL A 299 -15.52 -28.84 -10.62
C VAL A 299 -16.45 -29.85 -9.95
N GLU A 300 -17.55 -29.37 -9.36
CA GLU A 300 -18.54 -30.18 -8.65
C GLU A 300 -19.12 -31.29 -9.54
N ASP A 301 -19.42 -31.03 -10.82
CA ASP A 301 -19.88 -32.01 -11.80
C ASP A 301 -18.97 -33.24 -11.94
N TRP A 302 -17.68 -33.10 -11.63
CA TRP A 302 -16.65 -34.16 -11.69
C TRP A 302 -16.21 -34.66 -10.32
N GLY A 303 -16.97 -34.30 -9.26
CA GLY A 303 -16.74 -34.74 -7.88
C GLY A 303 -15.74 -33.90 -7.12
N GLY A 304 -15.49 -32.66 -7.53
CA GLY A 304 -14.68 -31.65 -6.82
C GLY A 304 -15.51 -30.71 -5.95
N ASP A 305 -14.85 -29.67 -5.45
CA ASP A 305 -15.42 -28.70 -4.52
C ASP A 305 -15.71 -27.34 -5.18
N VAL A 306 -15.38 -27.16 -6.47
CA VAL A 306 -15.51 -25.87 -7.15
C VAL A 306 -16.81 -25.81 -7.93
N ILE A 307 -17.66 -24.85 -7.59
CA ILE A 307 -18.94 -24.63 -8.28
C ILE A 307 -18.68 -24.05 -9.66
N SER A 308 -19.30 -24.65 -10.71
CA SER A 308 -19.25 -24.15 -12.07
C SER A 308 -20.66 -23.89 -12.62
N VAL A 309 -20.82 -22.71 -13.25
CA VAL A 309 -22.11 -22.33 -13.89
C VAL A 309 -21.84 -21.91 -15.32
N GLU A 310 -22.57 -22.54 -16.25
CA GLU A 310 -22.53 -22.23 -17.67
C GLU A 310 -23.49 -21.06 -17.96
N VAL A 311 -22.95 -19.94 -18.46
CA VAL A 311 -23.70 -18.68 -18.62
C VAL A 311 -23.55 -18.07 -20.02
N SER A 312 -24.52 -17.28 -20.41
CA SER A 312 -24.36 -16.34 -21.53
C SER A 312 -24.76 -14.93 -21.05
N ALA A 313 -23.78 -14.08 -20.82
CA ALA A 313 -23.99 -12.67 -20.47
C ALA A 313 -24.83 -11.97 -21.58
N LYS A 314 -24.50 -12.19 -22.85
CA LYS A 314 -25.18 -11.58 -24.00
C LYS A 314 -26.65 -11.97 -24.11
N LYS A 315 -26.99 -13.25 -23.88
CA LYS A 315 -28.36 -13.76 -23.95
C LYS A 315 -29.06 -13.83 -22.60
N ARG A 316 -28.37 -13.43 -21.53
CA ARG A 316 -28.88 -13.48 -20.14
C ARG A 316 -29.32 -14.88 -19.70
N ILE A 317 -28.59 -15.92 -20.15
CA ILE A 317 -28.87 -17.30 -19.78
C ILE A 317 -28.15 -17.64 -18.48
N ASN A 318 -28.83 -18.28 -17.54
CA ASN A 318 -28.33 -18.79 -16.25
C ASN A 318 -27.68 -17.72 -15.32
N ILE A 319 -27.98 -16.43 -15.52
CA ILE A 319 -27.45 -15.36 -14.65
C ILE A 319 -28.03 -15.49 -13.24
N GLU A 320 -29.34 -15.75 -13.11
CA GLU A 320 -29.98 -15.92 -11.80
C GLU A 320 -29.40 -17.13 -11.05
N ASN A 321 -29.19 -18.25 -11.75
CA ASN A 321 -28.54 -19.43 -11.15
C ASN A 321 -27.13 -19.13 -10.63
N LEU A 322 -26.33 -18.36 -11.39
CA LEU A 322 -25.00 -17.91 -10.90
C LEU A 322 -25.11 -17.12 -9.59
N LEU A 323 -26.08 -16.20 -9.50
CA LEU A 323 -26.30 -15.39 -8.31
C LEU A 323 -26.82 -16.21 -7.12
N GLU A 324 -27.64 -17.23 -7.37
CA GLU A 324 -28.09 -18.19 -6.35
C GLU A 324 -26.90 -18.99 -5.79
N MET A 325 -25.98 -19.44 -6.66
CA MET A 325 -24.77 -20.13 -6.22
C MET A 325 -23.85 -19.21 -5.38
N VAL A 326 -23.74 -17.92 -5.72
CA VAL A 326 -23.02 -16.94 -4.89
C VAL A 326 -23.65 -16.82 -3.50
N LEU A 327 -24.97 -16.74 -3.41
CA LEU A 327 -25.67 -16.68 -2.11
C LEU A 327 -25.50 -17.97 -1.30
N LEU A 328 -25.51 -19.12 -1.96
CA LEU A 328 -25.29 -20.42 -1.32
C LEU A 328 -23.88 -20.50 -0.70
N VAL A 329 -22.85 -20.11 -1.44
CA VAL A 329 -21.46 -20.07 -0.92
C VAL A 329 -21.35 -19.08 0.24
N ALA A 330 -21.99 -17.91 0.12
CA ALA A 330 -22.02 -16.91 1.19
C ALA A 330 -22.68 -17.42 2.48
N GLU A 331 -23.73 -18.24 2.35
CA GLU A 331 -24.43 -18.87 3.48
C GLU A 331 -23.54 -19.93 4.16
N ILE A 332 -22.82 -20.73 3.38
CA ILE A 332 -21.86 -21.72 3.90
C ILE A 332 -20.73 -21.04 4.68
N GLN A 333 -20.28 -19.87 4.24
CA GLN A 333 -19.24 -19.09 4.92
C GLN A 333 -19.71 -18.37 6.19
N GLU A 334 -21.01 -18.33 6.47
CA GLU A 334 -21.58 -17.63 7.63
C GLU A 334 -21.07 -16.20 7.79
N LEU A 335 -21.09 -15.38 6.72
CA LEU A 335 -20.55 -14.03 6.73
C LEU A 335 -21.27 -13.13 7.74
N LYS A 336 -20.56 -12.70 8.78
CA LYS A 336 -21.07 -11.87 9.89
C LYS A 336 -20.18 -10.64 10.07
N ALA A 337 -20.74 -9.57 10.60
CA ALA A 337 -19.99 -8.38 11.04
C ALA A 337 -20.76 -7.67 12.15
N ASN A 338 -20.05 -6.94 13.00
CA ASN A 338 -20.65 -6.10 14.03
C ASN A 338 -20.90 -4.68 13.46
N PRO A 339 -22.16 -4.23 13.31
CA PRO A 339 -22.47 -2.89 12.82
C PRO A 339 -22.32 -1.81 13.87
N ASN A 340 -22.23 -2.16 15.16
CA ASN A 340 -22.27 -1.20 16.27
C ASN A 340 -20.89 -0.72 16.72
N LYS A 341 -19.80 -1.29 16.17
CA LYS A 341 -18.44 -0.83 16.45
C LYS A 341 -18.03 0.35 15.57
N ARG A 342 -16.85 0.91 15.84
CA ARG A 342 -16.22 1.91 14.98
C ARG A 342 -16.03 1.36 13.57
N ALA A 343 -16.22 2.23 12.59
CA ALA A 343 -16.11 1.81 11.20
C ALA A 343 -14.66 1.47 10.84
N VAL A 344 -14.48 0.29 10.26
CA VAL A 344 -13.21 -0.19 9.69
C VAL A 344 -13.46 -0.75 8.31
N GLY A 345 -12.45 -0.66 7.45
CA GLY A 345 -12.54 -1.23 6.11
C GLY A 345 -11.32 -0.88 5.26
N THR A 346 -11.46 -1.01 3.96
CA THR A 346 -10.34 -0.88 3.01
C THR A 346 -10.66 0.14 1.91
N VAL A 347 -9.66 0.91 1.51
CA VAL A 347 -9.71 1.81 0.37
C VAL A 347 -9.62 0.99 -0.92
N ILE A 348 -10.67 1.00 -1.73
CA ILE A 348 -10.71 0.33 -3.02
C ILE A 348 -9.89 1.14 -4.02
N GLU A 349 -10.23 2.43 -4.16
CA GLU A 349 -9.63 3.35 -5.11
C GLU A 349 -9.66 4.79 -4.57
N ALA A 350 -8.75 5.64 -5.04
CA ALA A 350 -8.72 7.03 -4.64
C ALA A 350 -8.30 7.94 -5.80
N GLU A 351 -8.92 9.11 -5.87
CA GLU A 351 -8.74 10.11 -6.94
C GLU A 351 -8.61 11.53 -6.37
N LEU A 352 -8.09 12.43 -7.19
CA LEU A 352 -8.05 13.86 -6.90
C LEU A 352 -8.98 14.62 -7.86
N ASP A 353 -10.19 14.90 -7.41
CA ASP A 353 -11.14 15.70 -8.18
C ASP A 353 -10.85 17.19 -8.05
N LYS A 354 -10.92 17.93 -9.17
CA LYS A 354 -10.64 19.39 -9.20
C LYS A 354 -11.53 20.22 -8.27
N ASN A 355 -12.77 19.80 -8.09
CA ASN A 355 -13.79 20.57 -7.36
C ASN A 355 -14.04 19.99 -5.97
N ARG A 356 -13.95 18.67 -5.82
CA ARG A 356 -14.27 17.93 -4.58
C ARG A 356 -13.04 17.70 -3.71
N GLY A 357 -11.83 17.85 -4.27
CA GLY A 357 -10.56 17.52 -3.61
C GLY A 357 -10.29 16.01 -3.59
N PRO A 358 -9.58 15.48 -2.57
CA PRO A 358 -9.35 14.06 -2.43
C PRO A 358 -10.67 13.30 -2.24
N VAL A 359 -10.90 12.29 -3.05
CA VAL A 359 -12.05 11.38 -3.02
C VAL A 359 -11.51 9.97 -2.89
N ALA A 360 -12.05 9.20 -1.96
CA ALA A 360 -11.69 7.80 -1.80
C ALA A 360 -12.94 6.92 -1.84
N THR A 361 -12.93 5.88 -2.66
CA THR A 361 -13.93 4.82 -2.63
C THR A 361 -13.49 3.77 -1.63
N VAL A 362 -14.26 3.58 -0.58
CA VAL A 362 -13.95 2.62 0.49
C VAL A 362 -15.03 1.54 0.59
N LEU A 363 -14.60 0.36 1.00
CA LEU A 363 -15.50 -0.72 1.41
C LEU A 363 -15.50 -0.81 2.93
N VAL A 364 -16.64 -0.58 3.54
CA VAL A 364 -16.85 -0.78 4.98
C VAL A 364 -16.92 -2.28 5.25
N GLN A 365 -16.03 -2.81 6.06
CA GLN A 365 -15.97 -4.23 6.42
C GLN A 365 -16.61 -4.50 7.78
N GLY A 366 -16.47 -3.59 8.73
CA GLY A 366 -17.08 -3.66 10.05
C GLY A 366 -17.47 -2.28 10.57
N GLY A 367 -18.37 -2.23 11.54
CA GLY A 367 -18.88 -0.97 12.06
C GLY A 367 -19.84 -0.24 11.13
N THR A 368 -20.21 0.98 11.50
CA THR A 368 -21.06 1.85 10.68
C THR A 368 -20.45 3.22 10.55
N LEU A 369 -20.01 3.58 9.36
CA LEU A 369 -19.43 4.88 9.05
C LEU A 369 -20.53 5.91 8.88
N SER A 370 -20.41 7.08 9.54
CA SER A 370 -21.37 8.17 9.47
C SER A 370 -20.73 9.46 8.94
N VAL A 371 -21.55 10.33 8.38
CA VAL A 371 -21.10 11.67 8.00
C VAL A 371 -20.75 12.46 9.27
N GLY A 372 -19.53 12.93 9.34
CA GLY A 372 -18.98 13.65 10.49
C GLY A 372 -17.93 12.91 11.27
N ASP A 373 -17.75 11.61 11.03
CA ASP A 373 -16.78 10.80 11.73
C ASP A 373 -15.35 11.16 11.31
N PRO A 374 -14.42 11.26 12.25
CA PRO A 374 -13.01 11.40 11.96
C PRO A 374 -12.42 10.04 11.56
N ILE A 375 -11.70 10.00 10.46
CA ILE A 375 -11.12 8.78 9.90
C ILE A 375 -9.64 8.96 9.58
N VAL A 376 -8.92 7.85 9.62
CA VAL A 376 -7.57 7.73 9.07
C VAL A 376 -7.57 6.64 7.99
N ALA A 377 -6.95 6.91 6.86
CA ALA A 377 -6.79 5.97 5.75
C ALA A 377 -5.35 5.99 5.27
N GLY A 378 -4.55 4.95 5.59
CA GLY A 378 -3.12 4.97 5.35
C GLY A 378 -2.45 6.18 6.00
N VAL A 379 -1.85 7.05 5.19
CA VAL A 379 -1.20 8.31 5.59
C VAL A 379 -2.15 9.52 5.54
N ALA A 380 -3.35 9.35 5.01
CA ALA A 380 -4.35 10.41 4.93
C ALA A 380 -5.26 10.41 6.16
N SER A 381 -5.59 11.59 6.68
CA SER A 381 -6.56 11.76 7.75
C SER A 381 -7.62 12.77 7.35
N GLY A 382 -8.76 12.74 7.98
CA GLY A 382 -9.80 13.73 7.73
C GLY A 382 -11.12 13.43 8.40
N LYS A 383 -12.08 14.30 8.16
CA LYS A 383 -13.44 14.14 8.63
C LYS A 383 -14.38 13.90 7.47
N VAL A 384 -15.20 12.88 7.55
CA VAL A 384 -16.17 12.53 6.50
C VAL A 384 -17.16 13.69 6.31
N ARG A 385 -16.98 14.46 5.23
CA ARG A 385 -17.87 15.59 4.90
C ARG A 385 -19.12 15.13 4.19
N ALA A 386 -18.99 14.14 3.32
CA ALA A 386 -20.11 13.54 2.60
C ALA A 386 -19.74 12.13 2.17
N MET A 387 -20.75 11.27 2.07
CA MET A 387 -20.66 9.94 1.49
C MET A 387 -21.61 9.83 0.31
N ILE A 388 -21.16 9.21 -0.76
CA ILE A 388 -21.93 9.02 -1.98
C ILE A 388 -21.93 7.51 -2.29
N ASN A 389 -23.11 6.96 -2.54
CA ASN A 389 -23.21 5.54 -2.91
C ASN A 389 -22.95 5.33 -4.40
N TYR A 390 -22.87 4.06 -4.84
CA TYR A 390 -22.66 3.66 -6.23
C TYR A 390 -23.69 4.21 -7.24
N LYS A 391 -24.84 4.74 -6.78
CA LYS A 391 -25.86 5.42 -7.61
C LYS A 391 -25.67 6.94 -7.67
N GLY A 392 -24.59 7.48 -7.14
CA GLY A 392 -24.35 8.92 -7.08
C GLY A 392 -25.23 9.66 -6.04
N LYS A 393 -25.93 8.95 -5.15
CA LYS A 393 -26.79 9.57 -4.12
C LYS A 393 -26.03 9.74 -2.81
N ARG A 394 -26.20 10.91 -2.17
CA ARG A 394 -25.65 11.15 -0.84
C ARG A 394 -26.37 10.30 0.20
N ILE A 395 -25.57 9.65 1.04
CA ILE A 395 -26.04 8.85 2.19
C ILE A 395 -25.44 9.39 3.48
N LYS A 396 -26.10 9.15 4.60
CA LYS A 396 -25.65 9.63 5.91
C LYS A 396 -24.85 8.57 6.68
N GLN A 397 -25.13 7.30 6.42
CA GLN A 397 -24.53 6.15 7.09
C GLN A 397 -24.25 5.04 6.09
N ALA A 398 -23.16 4.33 6.31
CA ALA A 398 -22.75 3.15 5.55
C ALA A 398 -22.35 2.04 6.53
N GLY A 399 -23.12 0.96 6.53
CA GLY A 399 -22.85 -0.24 7.35
C GLY A 399 -21.92 -1.23 6.66
N PRO A 400 -21.69 -2.40 7.27
CA PRO A 400 -20.84 -3.45 6.73
C PRO A 400 -21.21 -3.87 5.29
N SER A 401 -20.22 -4.27 4.51
CA SER A 401 -20.33 -4.62 3.10
C SER A 401 -20.97 -3.51 2.23
N THR A 402 -20.70 -2.24 2.54
CA THR A 402 -21.17 -1.13 1.73
C THR A 402 -19.99 -0.38 1.12
N ALA A 403 -19.99 -0.25 -0.21
CA ALA A 403 -18.99 0.56 -0.91
C ALA A 403 -19.49 2.00 -1.06
N VAL A 404 -18.68 2.98 -0.63
CA VAL A 404 -19.03 4.40 -0.65
C VAL A 404 -17.85 5.27 -1.05
N GLU A 405 -18.13 6.33 -1.82
CA GLU A 405 -17.18 7.42 -2.02
C GLU A 405 -17.20 8.33 -0.80
N ILE A 406 -16.03 8.62 -0.26
CA ILE A 406 -15.84 9.53 0.89
C ILE A 406 -15.18 10.81 0.43
N LEU A 407 -15.70 11.93 0.92
CA LEU A 407 -15.15 13.26 0.75
C LEU A 407 -14.71 13.83 2.10
N GLY A 408 -13.54 14.47 2.13
CA GLY A 408 -13.08 15.19 3.34
C GLY A 408 -11.73 14.74 3.88
N LEU A 409 -11.02 13.84 3.18
CA LEU A 409 -9.64 13.50 3.47
C LEU A 409 -8.69 14.67 3.17
N SER A 410 -7.56 14.74 3.87
CA SER A 410 -6.50 15.74 3.66
C SER A 410 -5.70 15.47 2.38
N GLU A 411 -5.43 14.21 2.09
CA GLU A 411 -4.63 13.73 0.97
C GLU A 411 -5.31 12.53 0.32
N VAL A 412 -4.82 12.11 -0.84
CA VAL A 412 -5.29 10.92 -1.55
C VAL A 412 -4.64 9.68 -0.93
N PRO A 413 -5.39 8.78 -0.27
CA PRO A 413 -4.83 7.55 0.29
C PRO A 413 -4.39 6.57 -0.81
N ALA A 414 -3.54 5.61 -0.46
CA ALA A 414 -3.21 4.55 -1.38
C ALA A 414 -4.38 3.54 -1.47
N GLY A 415 -4.60 3.02 -2.67
CA GLY A 415 -5.57 1.94 -2.82
C GLY A 415 -5.04 0.67 -2.12
N GLY A 416 -5.89 0.01 -1.34
CA GLY A 416 -5.54 -1.10 -0.46
C GLY A 416 -5.23 -0.69 0.98
N ASP A 417 -5.09 0.62 1.26
CA ASP A 417 -4.93 1.10 2.63
C ASP A 417 -6.16 0.73 3.48
N GLN A 418 -5.91 0.32 4.70
CA GLN A 418 -6.98 0.18 5.67
C GLN A 418 -7.40 1.57 6.17
N PHE A 419 -8.70 1.78 6.26
CA PHE A 419 -9.23 2.92 6.97
C PHE A 419 -9.87 2.51 8.29
N ALA A 420 -9.78 3.40 9.27
CA ALA A 420 -10.39 3.23 10.57
C ALA A 420 -10.98 4.56 11.07
N GLU A 421 -12.13 4.46 11.71
CA GLU A 421 -12.72 5.56 12.47
C GLU A 421 -11.94 5.76 13.76
N THR A 422 -11.63 7.01 14.07
CA THR A 422 -10.89 7.39 15.27
C THR A 422 -11.78 8.14 16.27
N PRO A 423 -11.44 8.20 17.57
CA PRO A 423 -12.25 8.91 18.56
C PRO A 423 -12.39 10.41 18.28
N ASN A 424 -11.36 11.02 17.69
CA ASN A 424 -11.34 12.44 17.40
C ASN A 424 -10.38 12.77 16.24
N ASP A 425 -10.54 13.96 15.67
CA ASP A 425 -9.75 14.45 14.54
C ASP A 425 -8.24 14.62 14.89
N LYS A 426 -7.93 14.93 16.17
CA LYS A 426 -6.55 15.08 16.62
C LYS A 426 -5.79 13.75 16.55
N THR A 427 -6.41 12.67 17.03
CA THR A 427 -5.85 11.30 16.98
C THR A 427 -5.67 10.85 15.51
N ALA A 428 -6.66 11.13 14.63
CA ALA A 428 -6.54 10.80 13.21
C ALA A 428 -5.30 11.45 12.56
N ARG A 429 -5.06 12.73 12.84
CA ARG A 429 -3.89 13.45 12.32
C ARG A 429 -2.59 12.91 12.84
N LEU A 430 -2.50 12.63 14.14
CA LEU A 430 -1.29 12.12 14.78
C LEU A 430 -0.89 10.77 14.21
N ILE A 431 -1.86 9.86 14.01
CA ILE A 431 -1.64 8.56 13.36
C ILE A 431 -1.12 8.76 11.92
N ALA A 432 -1.76 9.65 11.15
CA ALA A 432 -1.38 9.91 9.77
C ALA A 432 0.04 10.48 9.67
N GLU A 433 0.39 11.47 10.50
CA GLU A 433 1.72 12.08 10.56
C GLU A 433 2.80 11.06 10.92
N LYS A 434 2.53 10.18 11.89
CA LYS A 434 3.45 9.12 12.28
C LYS A 434 3.70 8.13 11.13
N ARG A 435 2.63 7.64 10.47
CA ARG A 435 2.76 6.75 9.32
C ARG A 435 3.52 7.41 8.17
N GLN A 436 3.28 8.70 7.93
CA GLN A 436 3.99 9.46 6.92
C GLN A 436 5.49 9.61 7.26
N ALA A 437 5.83 9.82 8.52
CA ALA A 437 7.22 9.87 8.99
C ALA A 437 7.93 8.53 8.80
N MET A 438 7.28 7.41 9.19
CA MET A 438 7.81 6.05 9.00
C MET A 438 8.04 5.75 7.52
N GLN A 439 7.08 6.06 6.65
CA GLN A 439 7.21 5.85 5.20
C GLN A 439 8.37 6.67 4.60
N ARG A 440 8.58 7.91 5.06
CA ARG A 440 9.73 8.72 4.64
C ARG A 440 11.05 8.11 5.10
N GLU A 441 11.12 7.61 6.32
CA GLU A 441 12.31 6.96 6.86
C GLU A 441 12.65 5.68 6.09
N GLU A 442 11.66 4.85 5.75
CA GLU A 442 11.84 3.67 4.92
C GLU A 442 12.36 4.02 3.52
N MET A 443 11.80 5.06 2.88
CA MET A 443 12.28 5.53 1.59
C MET A 443 13.74 6.02 1.66
N LEU A 444 14.11 6.74 2.71
CA LEU A 444 15.49 7.19 2.93
C LEU A 444 16.44 6.02 3.16
N LYS A 445 16.04 5.02 3.95
CA LYS A 445 16.82 3.79 4.17
C LYS A 445 16.98 2.97 2.89
N ALA A 446 15.95 2.92 2.04
CA ALA A 446 16.01 2.24 0.75
C ALA A 446 16.95 2.95 -0.23
N SER A 447 16.94 4.30 -0.25
CA SER A 447 17.82 5.08 -1.12
C SER A 447 19.27 5.11 -0.67
N SER A 448 19.56 4.92 0.62
CA SER A 448 20.91 4.96 1.18
C SER A 448 21.72 3.66 1.00
N LYS A 449 21.12 2.59 0.48
CA LYS A 449 21.75 1.28 0.27
C LYS A 449 22.53 1.15 -1.03
N ILE A 450 22.73 2.22 -1.80
CA ILE A 450 23.62 2.18 -2.96
C ILE A 450 25.06 2.07 -2.46
N SER A 451 25.62 0.87 -2.58
CA SER A 451 27.02 0.59 -2.24
C SER A 451 27.95 1.27 -3.24
N LEU A 452 29.16 1.65 -2.79
CA LEU A 452 30.21 2.11 -3.69
C LEU A 452 30.54 1.07 -4.79
N ASP A 453 30.35 -0.22 -4.48
CA ASP A 453 30.52 -1.31 -5.44
C ASP A 453 29.45 -1.29 -6.54
N ASP A 454 28.19 -0.97 -6.18
CA ASP A 454 27.11 -0.78 -7.16
C ASP A 454 27.35 0.43 -8.05
N LEU A 455 27.95 1.50 -7.50
CA LEU A 455 28.33 2.70 -8.24
C LEU A 455 29.49 2.40 -9.21
N PHE A 456 30.46 1.57 -8.80
CA PHE A 456 31.53 1.10 -9.68
C PHE A 456 31.01 0.13 -10.75
N ALA A 457 30.06 -0.74 -10.43
CA ALA A 457 29.40 -1.60 -11.39
C ALA A 457 28.64 -0.77 -12.43
N GLN A 458 27.85 0.21 -12.02
CA GLN A 458 27.15 1.16 -12.91
C GLN A 458 28.12 1.99 -13.77
N MET A 459 29.28 2.40 -13.23
CA MET A 459 30.31 3.11 -14.00
C MET A 459 31.05 2.20 -14.98
N SER A 460 31.19 0.93 -14.70
CA SER A 460 31.85 -0.04 -15.58
C SER A 460 30.91 -0.58 -16.67
N GLU A 461 29.62 -0.66 -16.41
CA GLU A 461 28.58 -1.01 -17.37
C GLU A 461 28.19 0.15 -18.34
N GLY A 462 28.66 1.32 -18.13
CA GLY A 462 28.84 2.57 -18.88
C GLY A 462 28.02 2.87 -20.14
N LYS A 463 26.89 2.20 -20.41
CA LYS A 463 26.11 2.40 -21.65
C LYS A 463 24.59 2.34 -21.51
N VAL A 464 24.06 2.12 -20.32
CA VAL A 464 22.59 2.10 -20.15
C VAL A 464 22.07 3.54 -20.29
N LYS A 465 21.21 3.76 -21.27
CA LYS A 465 20.53 5.07 -21.46
C LYS A 465 19.32 5.13 -20.53
N ASP A 466 19.23 6.15 -19.68
CA ASP A 466 18.09 6.35 -18.79
C ASP A 466 16.96 7.09 -19.51
N LEU A 467 15.75 6.52 -19.50
CA LEU A 467 14.52 7.18 -19.93
C LEU A 467 13.72 7.56 -18.66
N ASN A 468 13.82 8.83 -18.29
CA ASN A 468 13.13 9.37 -17.14
C ASN A 468 11.68 9.71 -17.48
N ILE A 469 10.74 9.31 -16.61
CA ILE A 469 9.30 9.52 -16.83
C ILE A 469 8.65 10.08 -15.57
N VAL A 470 7.76 11.06 -15.76
CA VAL A 470 6.80 11.53 -14.74
C VAL A 470 5.42 11.05 -15.14
N ILE A 471 4.71 10.36 -14.25
CA ILE A 471 3.40 9.78 -14.50
C ILE A 471 2.33 10.57 -13.75
N LYS A 472 1.28 10.96 -14.46
CA LYS A 472 0.05 11.51 -13.89
C LYS A 472 -1.14 10.70 -14.37
N ALA A 473 -2.00 10.27 -13.46
CA ALA A 473 -3.22 9.55 -13.81
C ALA A 473 -4.43 10.08 -13.01
N ASP A 474 -5.61 9.66 -13.41
CA ASP A 474 -6.87 10.01 -12.76
C ASP A 474 -7.02 9.37 -11.38
N VAL A 475 -6.63 8.10 -11.23
CA VAL A 475 -6.71 7.34 -9.98
C VAL A 475 -5.36 6.72 -9.59
N GLN A 476 -5.20 6.44 -8.30
CA GLN A 476 -3.96 5.90 -7.76
C GLN A 476 -3.60 4.52 -8.33
N GLY A 477 -4.60 3.67 -8.57
CA GLY A 477 -4.40 2.36 -9.18
C GLY A 477 -3.87 2.45 -10.61
N SER A 478 -4.33 3.43 -11.41
CA SER A 478 -3.82 3.69 -12.75
C SER A 478 -2.34 4.14 -12.73
N VAL A 479 -1.94 4.99 -11.76
CA VAL A 479 -0.53 5.38 -11.58
C VAL A 479 0.35 4.16 -11.35
N GLN A 480 -0.07 3.26 -10.44
CA GLN A 480 0.67 2.04 -10.12
C GLN A 480 0.76 1.10 -11.33
N ALA A 481 -0.35 0.91 -12.05
CA ALA A 481 -0.40 0.04 -13.24
C ALA A 481 0.51 0.53 -14.36
N VAL A 482 0.45 1.83 -14.69
CA VAL A 482 1.30 2.44 -15.72
C VAL A 482 2.77 2.36 -15.30
N LYS A 483 3.10 2.70 -14.04
CA LYS A 483 4.46 2.60 -13.50
C LYS A 483 5.02 1.20 -13.67
N GLN A 484 4.34 0.18 -13.13
CA GLN A 484 4.80 -1.22 -13.20
C GLN A 484 4.93 -1.73 -14.63
N SER A 485 3.99 -1.35 -15.52
CA SER A 485 4.03 -1.76 -16.91
C SER A 485 5.19 -1.14 -17.69
N LEU A 486 5.52 0.13 -17.42
CA LEU A 486 6.64 0.81 -18.05
C LEU A 486 7.99 0.32 -17.49
N GLU A 487 8.12 0.14 -16.19
CA GLU A 487 9.35 -0.39 -15.57
C GLU A 487 9.70 -1.78 -16.06
N LYS A 488 8.70 -2.65 -16.34
CA LYS A 488 8.89 -3.98 -16.95
C LYS A 488 9.46 -3.93 -18.37
N LEU A 489 9.38 -2.82 -19.08
CA LEU A 489 9.95 -2.67 -20.43
C LEU A 489 11.45 -2.40 -20.41
N SER A 490 12.04 -2.07 -19.26
CA SER A 490 13.47 -1.85 -19.12
C SER A 490 14.26 -3.05 -19.62
N ASN A 491 15.34 -2.79 -20.35
CA ASN A 491 16.26 -3.78 -20.88
C ASN A 491 17.72 -3.39 -20.55
N GLU A 492 18.68 -4.18 -20.96
CA GLU A 492 20.11 -3.95 -20.70
C GLU A 492 20.67 -2.67 -21.34
N GLU A 493 19.98 -2.08 -22.33
CA GLU A 493 20.42 -0.91 -23.07
C GLU A 493 19.71 0.37 -22.67
N VAL A 494 18.42 0.26 -22.27
CA VAL A 494 17.58 1.40 -21.86
C VAL A 494 16.84 1.06 -20.57
N ALA A 495 17.11 1.82 -19.50
CA ALA A 495 16.42 1.71 -18.23
C ALA A 495 15.33 2.79 -18.12
N ILE A 496 14.10 2.38 -17.87
CA ILE A 496 12.99 3.31 -17.60
C ILE A 496 12.98 3.61 -16.09
N LYS A 497 13.07 4.89 -15.75
CA LYS A 497 13.02 5.37 -14.36
C LYS A 497 11.82 6.29 -14.18
N VAL A 498 10.88 5.85 -13.33
CA VAL A 498 9.75 6.70 -12.96
C VAL A 498 10.17 7.60 -11.79
N ILE A 499 10.44 8.87 -12.11
CA ILE A 499 10.91 9.88 -11.15
C ILE A 499 9.79 10.26 -10.17
N HIS A 500 8.58 10.43 -10.71
CA HIS A 500 7.42 10.81 -9.90
C HIS A 500 6.14 10.19 -10.48
N GLY A 501 5.26 9.74 -9.60
CA GLY A 501 3.91 9.27 -9.95
C GLY A 501 2.89 9.93 -9.05
N GLY A 502 1.89 10.58 -9.62
CA GLY A 502 0.86 11.28 -8.85
C GLY A 502 -0.52 11.24 -9.49
N VAL A 503 -1.53 11.45 -8.66
CA VAL A 503 -2.93 11.49 -9.06
C VAL A 503 -3.34 12.92 -9.41
N GLY A 504 -4.23 13.09 -10.39
CA GLY A 504 -4.79 14.36 -10.80
C GLY A 504 -4.19 14.93 -12.08
N ALA A 505 -4.60 16.14 -12.45
CA ALA A 505 -4.19 16.80 -13.68
C ALA A 505 -2.70 17.19 -13.65
N ILE A 506 -2.10 17.32 -14.85
CA ILE A 506 -0.70 17.74 -14.99
C ILE A 506 -0.58 19.23 -14.68
N THR A 507 0.24 19.58 -13.68
CA THR A 507 0.45 20.95 -13.18
C THR A 507 1.76 21.54 -13.70
N GLU A 508 1.94 22.85 -13.50
CA GLU A 508 3.20 23.53 -13.81
C GLU A 508 4.39 22.97 -13.00
N SER A 509 4.15 22.59 -11.75
CA SER A 509 5.18 21.96 -10.90
C SER A 509 5.67 20.63 -11.47
N ASP A 510 4.76 19.83 -12.05
CA ASP A 510 5.13 18.57 -12.70
C ASP A 510 5.99 18.81 -13.95
N VAL A 511 5.68 19.88 -14.70
CA VAL A 511 6.48 20.28 -15.87
C VAL A 511 7.89 20.74 -15.47
N LEU A 512 8.00 21.54 -14.41
CA LEU A 512 9.30 21.98 -13.89
C LEU A 512 10.13 20.82 -13.36
N LEU A 513 9.48 19.85 -12.69
CA LEU A 513 10.15 18.63 -12.23
C LEU A 513 10.68 17.81 -13.42
N ALA A 514 9.85 17.66 -14.47
CA ALA A 514 10.24 16.93 -15.67
C ALA A 514 11.39 17.63 -16.41
N SER A 515 11.37 18.97 -16.53
CA SER A 515 12.47 19.75 -17.08
C SER A 515 13.76 19.54 -16.29
N ALA A 516 13.72 19.67 -14.96
CA ALA A 516 14.88 19.48 -14.10
C ALA A 516 15.48 18.06 -14.14
N SER A 517 14.64 17.05 -14.42
CA SER A 517 15.04 15.63 -14.46
C SER A 517 15.24 15.10 -15.87
N ASN A 518 15.13 15.93 -16.91
CA ASN A 518 15.12 15.53 -18.33
C ASN A 518 14.14 14.37 -18.57
N ALA A 519 12.91 14.51 -18.09
CA ALA A 519 11.88 13.48 -18.12
C ALA A 519 10.74 13.83 -19.09
N ILE A 520 10.07 12.78 -19.59
CA ILE A 520 8.83 12.89 -20.35
C ILE A 520 7.65 12.79 -19.40
N ILE A 521 6.59 13.59 -19.62
CA ILE A 521 5.36 13.48 -18.83
C ILE A 521 4.36 12.59 -19.55
N ILE A 522 3.90 11.55 -18.86
CA ILE A 522 2.82 10.67 -19.31
C ILE A 522 1.57 10.96 -18.48
N GLY A 523 0.55 11.49 -19.13
CA GLY A 523 -0.79 11.67 -18.59
C GLY A 523 -1.69 10.50 -18.97
N PHE A 524 -2.20 9.75 -17.99
CA PHE A 524 -3.15 8.68 -18.24
C PHE A 524 -4.55 9.11 -17.80
N ASN A 525 -5.46 9.23 -18.75
CA ASN A 525 -6.84 9.70 -18.56
C ASN A 525 -6.96 11.10 -17.91
N VAL A 526 -5.89 11.89 -17.95
CA VAL A 526 -5.82 13.25 -17.42
C VAL A 526 -5.39 14.25 -18.48
N ARG A 527 -5.72 15.51 -18.23
CA ARG A 527 -5.33 16.62 -19.13
C ARG A 527 -4.46 17.64 -18.39
N PRO A 528 -3.59 18.35 -19.09
CA PRO A 528 -2.86 19.47 -18.52
C PRO A 528 -3.79 20.56 -17.97
N VAL A 529 -3.39 21.20 -16.88
CA VAL A 529 -4.08 22.39 -16.35
C VAL A 529 -3.80 23.57 -17.29
N SER A 530 -4.72 24.53 -17.35
CA SER A 530 -4.54 25.76 -18.12
C SER A 530 -3.23 26.46 -17.73
N GLY A 531 -2.34 26.69 -18.70
CA GLY A 531 -1.01 27.27 -18.48
C GLY A 531 0.14 26.27 -18.47
N SER A 532 -0.07 25.02 -18.03
CA SER A 532 1.01 24.03 -17.99
C SER A 532 1.54 23.64 -19.39
N GLU A 533 0.71 23.66 -20.42
CA GLU A 533 1.14 23.43 -21.80
C GLU A 533 2.12 24.52 -22.30
N GLN A 534 1.84 25.79 -21.98
CA GLN A 534 2.74 26.90 -22.35
C GLN A 534 4.09 26.83 -21.63
N VAL A 535 4.07 26.38 -20.36
CA VAL A 535 5.31 26.15 -19.60
C VAL A 535 6.07 24.97 -20.19
N ALA A 536 5.38 23.90 -20.60
CA ALA A 536 6.01 22.73 -21.23
C ALA A 536 6.67 23.06 -22.56
N GLU A 537 6.00 23.88 -23.43
CA GLU A 537 6.60 24.37 -24.64
C GLU A 537 7.86 25.22 -24.40
N LYS A 538 7.81 26.11 -23.39
CA LYS A 538 8.94 26.96 -23.01
C LYS A 538 10.12 26.16 -22.47
N GLU A 539 9.85 25.17 -21.65
CA GLU A 539 10.86 24.29 -21.03
C GLU A 539 11.24 23.09 -21.90
N SER A 540 10.64 22.96 -23.11
CA SER A 540 10.88 21.86 -24.06
C SER A 540 10.59 20.46 -23.44
N VAL A 541 9.56 20.36 -22.62
CA VAL A 541 9.12 19.11 -22.00
C VAL A 541 8.03 18.47 -22.86
N ASP A 542 8.20 17.21 -23.25
CA ASP A 542 7.19 16.45 -23.99
C ASP A 542 6.09 15.96 -23.04
N ILE A 543 4.84 16.33 -23.30
CA ILE A 543 3.65 15.87 -22.57
C ILE A 543 2.83 14.99 -23.50
N ARG A 544 2.66 13.73 -23.12
CA ARG A 544 1.84 12.76 -23.85
C ARG A 544 0.68 12.28 -23.01
N THR A 545 -0.52 12.35 -23.58
CA THR A 545 -1.75 11.94 -22.89
C THR A 545 -2.37 10.73 -23.57
N TYR A 546 -2.75 9.74 -22.75
CA TYR A 546 -3.33 8.47 -23.18
C TYR A 546 -4.60 8.17 -22.40
N THR A 547 -5.54 7.53 -23.08
CA THR A 547 -6.77 6.99 -22.46
C THR A 547 -6.77 5.46 -22.42
N ILE A 548 -5.84 4.83 -23.14
CA ILE A 548 -5.69 3.38 -23.23
C ILE A 548 -4.23 3.04 -22.95
N ILE A 549 -3.98 2.13 -22.01
CA ILE A 549 -2.63 1.80 -21.54
C ILE A 549 -1.76 1.16 -22.63
N TYR A 550 -2.34 0.39 -23.54
CA TYR A 550 -1.61 -0.23 -24.66
C TYR A 550 -0.89 0.79 -25.54
N LYS A 551 -1.55 1.92 -25.84
CA LYS A 551 -0.95 2.99 -26.66
C LYS A 551 0.24 3.64 -25.96
N ALA A 552 0.16 3.83 -24.63
CA ALA A 552 1.28 4.34 -23.85
C ALA A 552 2.48 3.39 -23.91
N ILE A 553 2.24 2.08 -23.75
CA ILE A 553 3.27 1.05 -23.83
C ILE A 553 3.91 0.99 -25.21
N GLU A 554 3.12 1.03 -26.30
CA GLU A 554 3.61 1.00 -27.68
C GLU A 554 4.48 2.23 -28.01
N ASP A 555 4.03 3.44 -27.64
CA ASP A 555 4.77 4.66 -27.87
C ASP A 555 6.10 4.71 -27.10
N ILE A 556 6.12 4.21 -25.86
CA ILE A 556 7.36 4.14 -25.08
C ILE A 556 8.32 3.08 -25.64
N LYS A 557 7.83 1.94 -26.11
CA LYS A 557 8.64 0.94 -26.82
C LYS A 557 9.25 1.54 -28.09
N ALA A 558 8.47 2.32 -28.86
CA ALA A 558 8.98 3.01 -30.03
C ALA A 558 10.04 4.06 -29.66
N ALA A 559 9.83 4.82 -28.58
CA ALA A 559 10.81 5.79 -28.08
C ALA A 559 12.12 5.10 -27.64
N MET A 560 12.05 3.99 -26.91
CA MET A 560 13.22 3.19 -26.53
C MET A 560 13.99 2.70 -27.75
N SER A 561 13.29 2.16 -28.76
CA SER A 561 13.93 1.72 -30.02
C SER A 561 14.63 2.86 -30.73
N GLY A 562 14.09 4.08 -30.68
CA GLY A 562 14.72 5.28 -31.25
C GLY A 562 15.96 5.77 -30.47
N MET A 563 16.10 5.35 -29.21
CA MET A 563 17.27 5.67 -28.36
C MET A 563 18.45 4.71 -28.59
N LEU A 564 18.23 3.54 -29.21
CA LEU A 564 19.29 2.56 -29.46
C LEU A 564 20.29 3.09 -30.48
N ASP A 565 21.55 2.69 -30.29
CA ASP A 565 22.57 2.98 -31.29
C ASP A 565 22.35 2.04 -32.50
N PRO A 566 22.58 2.50 -33.73
CA PRO A 566 22.39 1.68 -34.92
C PRO A 566 23.38 0.51 -34.92
N ASP A 567 22.89 -0.68 -35.04
CA ASP A 567 23.71 -1.87 -35.26
C ASP A 567 24.26 -1.83 -36.71
N TYR A 568 25.56 -1.82 -36.80
CA TYR A 568 26.22 -1.89 -38.10
C TYR A 568 26.45 -3.35 -38.48
N VAL A 569 25.78 -3.81 -39.50
CA VAL A 569 26.01 -5.14 -40.06
C VAL A 569 27.03 -5.00 -41.24
N ASP A 570 28.13 -5.76 -41.14
CA ASP A 570 29.09 -5.82 -42.25
C ASP A 570 28.42 -6.57 -43.40
N GLU A 571 28.17 -5.88 -44.51
CA GLU A 571 27.64 -6.48 -45.73
C GLU A 571 28.77 -6.69 -46.73
N ASP A 572 28.91 -7.96 -47.20
CA ASP A 572 29.90 -8.30 -48.21
C ASP A 572 29.53 -7.68 -49.56
N THR A 573 30.15 -6.54 -49.89
CA THR A 573 29.92 -5.81 -51.15
C THR A 573 30.58 -6.42 -52.35
N GLY A 574 31.61 -7.28 -52.15
CA GLY A 574 32.32 -7.95 -53.24
C GLY A 574 33.36 -8.92 -52.77
N LYS A 575 33.73 -9.82 -53.65
CA LYS A 575 34.83 -10.81 -53.44
C LYS A 575 35.98 -10.52 -54.37
N VAL A 576 37.20 -10.65 -53.87
CA VAL A 576 38.46 -10.30 -54.54
C VAL A 576 39.45 -11.44 -54.38
N GLU A 577 40.11 -11.82 -55.45
CA GLU A 577 41.22 -12.77 -55.51
C GLU A 577 42.54 -12.02 -55.61
N ILE A 578 43.49 -12.34 -54.70
CA ILE A 578 44.84 -11.78 -54.76
C ILE A 578 45.60 -12.56 -55.81
N ARG A 579 46.05 -11.91 -56.91
CA ARG A 579 46.80 -12.54 -57.96
C ARG A 579 48.31 -12.34 -57.83
N GLU A 580 48.73 -11.16 -57.37
CA GLU A 580 50.16 -10.87 -57.21
C GLU A 580 50.40 -9.99 -56.00
N ILE A 581 51.58 -10.16 -55.38
CA ILE A 581 52.00 -9.43 -54.19
C ILE A 581 53.29 -8.68 -54.48
N TYR A 582 53.26 -7.37 -54.34
CA TYR A 582 54.40 -6.48 -54.56
C TYR A 582 54.90 -5.91 -53.25
N LYS A 583 56.25 -5.93 -53.06
CA LYS A 583 56.91 -5.22 -51.98
C LYS A 583 57.44 -3.88 -52.51
N ILE A 584 56.82 -2.76 -52.13
CA ILE A 584 57.25 -1.44 -52.59
C ILE A 584 57.94 -0.72 -51.43
N SER A 585 59.17 -0.27 -51.68
CA SER A 585 59.95 0.47 -50.68
C SER A 585 59.24 1.80 -50.33
N GLY A 586 58.96 2.00 -49.01
CA GLY A 586 58.25 3.20 -48.49
C GLY A 586 56.72 3.05 -48.37
N VAL A 587 56.09 2.05 -49.00
CA VAL A 587 54.64 1.83 -48.94
C VAL A 587 54.28 0.51 -48.21
N GLY A 588 55.18 -0.47 -48.26
CA GLY A 588 54.94 -1.79 -47.68
C GLY A 588 54.54 -2.84 -48.72
N THR A 589 53.73 -3.79 -48.29
CA THR A 589 53.26 -4.90 -49.15
C THR A 589 51.93 -4.48 -49.82
N VAL A 590 51.91 -4.46 -51.15
CA VAL A 590 50.75 -4.14 -51.97
C VAL A 590 50.29 -5.40 -52.70
N ALA A 591 48.99 -5.69 -52.62
CA ALA A 591 48.39 -6.84 -53.30
C ALA A 591 47.69 -6.40 -54.59
N GLY A 592 48.09 -7.01 -55.71
CA GLY A 592 47.37 -6.90 -56.96
C GLY A 592 46.18 -7.85 -56.97
N CYS A 593 44.98 -7.27 -56.99
CA CYS A 593 43.74 -8.03 -56.77
C CYS A 593 42.82 -7.97 -57.98
N TYR A 594 42.12 -9.08 -58.25
CA TYR A 594 41.09 -9.16 -59.26
C TYR A 594 39.69 -9.30 -58.59
N VAL A 595 38.70 -8.46 -58.99
CA VAL A 595 37.34 -8.54 -58.46
C VAL A 595 36.61 -9.69 -59.12
N THR A 596 36.26 -10.71 -58.36
CA THR A 596 35.57 -11.91 -58.86
C THR A 596 34.05 -11.74 -58.82
N SER A 597 33.53 -11.00 -57.86
CA SER A 597 32.08 -10.66 -57.79
C SER A 597 31.86 -9.37 -57.03
N GLY A 598 30.74 -8.66 -57.33
CA GLY A 598 30.30 -7.44 -56.66
C GLY A 598 31.08 -6.19 -57.03
N LYS A 599 31.06 -5.15 -56.18
CA LYS A 599 31.72 -3.85 -56.35
C LYS A 599 32.57 -3.52 -55.13
N ILE A 600 33.75 -2.93 -55.35
CA ILE A 600 34.65 -2.49 -54.29
C ILE A 600 34.73 -0.97 -54.31
N MET A 601 34.57 -0.34 -53.17
CA MET A 601 34.78 1.09 -53.01
C MET A 601 36.10 1.35 -52.27
N ARG A 602 36.69 2.54 -52.48
CA ARG A 602 37.95 2.92 -51.85
C ARG A 602 37.94 2.88 -50.32
N ALA A 603 36.79 3.00 -49.70
CA ALA A 603 36.60 2.99 -48.24
C ALA A 603 36.18 1.63 -47.69
N SER A 604 36.05 0.57 -48.53
CA SER A 604 35.64 -0.76 -48.06
C SER A 604 36.71 -1.39 -47.17
N LYS A 605 36.27 -1.98 -46.03
CA LYS A 605 37.12 -2.85 -45.20
C LYS A 605 37.33 -4.18 -45.92
N VAL A 606 38.46 -4.79 -45.73
CA VAL A 606 38.83 -6.07 -46.40
C VAL A 606 39.12 -7.13 -45.36
N ARG A 607 38.45 -8.28 -45.47
CA ARG A 607 38.76 -9.50 -44.70
C ARG A 607 39.58 -10.44 -45.53
N ILE A 608 40.79 -10.79 -45.10
CA ILE A 608 41.67 -11.75 -45.79
C ILE A 608 41.30 -13.14 -45.29
N VAL A 609 40.90 -14.02 -46.23
CA VAL A 609 40.69 -15.45 -45.95
C VAL A 609 41.93 -16.18 -46.45
N ARG A 610 42.52 -17.04 -45.62
CA ARG A 610 43.64 -17.93 -45.97
C ARG A 610 43.14 -19.37 -45.90
N ASP A 611 43.41 -20.12 -46.93
CA ASP A 611 43.16 -21.57 -46.96
C ASP A 611 44.11 -22.32 -46.01
#